data_9ef33f636382bb62828f1ef3daba6f8e
#
_entry.id   9ef33f636382bb62828f1ef3daba6f8e
#
_cell.length_a   1.000
_cell.length_b   1.000
_cell.length_c   1.000
_cell.angle_alpha   90.00
_cell.angle_beta   90.00
_cell.angle_gamma   90.00
#
_symmetry.space_group_name_H-M   'P 1'
#
loop_
_entity.id
_entity.type
_entity.pdbx_description
1 polymer ?
#
loop_
_entity_poly.entity_id
_entity_poly.type
_entity_poly.pdbx_seq_one_letter_code
_entity_poly.pdbx_strand_id
1 'polypeptide(L)'
;MTEKAVIFDLDGTLSDRRHRLHYLEGQKDWKNFFEQMYLDPPIKETFKKLFRHYHNNHKIIILTGRPEEFRDTTINWLKENNVETHMYKMFMRESKNYESDISLKRRIFETKLNRYSVIKAYEDNADLIKLWNEKNIEVEDCSLDL
;
A
#
# COMPACT_ATOMS: atom_id res chain seq x y z
N MET A 1 5.61 -25.07 -6.28
CA MET A 1 5.27 -24.41 -4.99
C MET A 1 4.99 -22.93 -5.23
N THR A 2 3.96 -22.43 -4.58
CA THR A 2 3.66 -21.01 -4.66
C THR A 2 4.61 -20.21 -3.75
N GLU A 3 5.02 -19.08 -4.25
CA GLU A 3 5.90 -18.17 -3.53
C GLU A 3 5.13 -17.45 -2.42
N LYS A 4 5.69 -17.43 -1.21
CA LYS A 4 5.10 -16.69 -0.08
C LYS A 4 5.24 -15.21 -0.32
N ALA A 5 4.14 -14.46 -0.11
CA ALA A 5 4.10 -13.03 -0.33
C ALA A 5 3.43 -12.31 0.83
N VAL A 6 3.76 -11.03 0.98
CA VAL A 6 3.20 -10.14 1.99
C VAL A 6 2.72 -8.88 1.27
N ILE A 7 1.51 -8.43 1.61
CA ILE A 7 0.93 -7.23 1.03
C ILE A 7 1.14 -6.04 1.98
N PHE A 8 1.67 -4.95 1.44
CA PHE A 8 1.76 -3.68 2.15
C PHE A 8 0.91 -2.63 1.44
N ASP A 9 0.00 -2.02 2.18
CA ASP A 9 -0.62 -0.77 1.77
C ASP A 9 0.43 0.35 1.87
N LEU A 10 0.19 1.47 1.23
CA LEU A 10 1.15 2.57 1.20
C LEU A 10 0.70 3.72 2.11
N ASP A 11 -0.36 4.42 1.72
CA ASP A 11 -0.84 5.58 2.47
C ASP A 11 -1.47 5.18 3.80
N GLY A 12 -0.88 5.66 4.90
CA GLY A 12 -1.31 5.32 6.26
C GLY A 12 -0.66 4.05 6.80
N THR A 13 0.12 3.34 6.00
CA THR A 13 0.79 2.09 6.40
C THR A 13 2.30 2.21 6.33
N LEU A 14 2.85 2.54 5.17
CA LEU A 14 4.28 2.83 4.99
C LEU A 14 4.54 4.34 5.03
N SER A 15 3.62 5.15 4.52
CA SER A 15 3.76 6.60 4.48
C SER A 15 2.76 7.27 5.40
N ASP A 16 3.24 8.23 6.20
CA ASP A 16 2.39 9.02 7.08
C ASP A 16 1.78 10.17 6.30
N ARG A 17 0.51 10.00 5.93
CA ARG A 17 -0.23 10.96 5.09
C ARG A 17 -0.95 12.06 5.89
N ARG A 18 -0.81 12.09 7.22
CA ARG A 18 -1.62 12.97 8.08
C ARG A 18 -1.49 14.44 7.70
N HIS A 19 -0.30 14.89 7.25
CA HIS A 19 -0.07 16.28 6.89
C HIS A 19 -0.87 16.74 5.66
N ARG A 20 -1.42 15.82 4.88
CA ARG A 20 -2.17 16.14 3.65
C ARG A 20 -3.64 15.70 3.69
N LEU A 21 -4.11 15.16 4.83
CA LEU A 21 -5.52 14.76 4.96
C LEU A 21 -6.48 15.94 4.84
N HIS A 22 -6.05 17.15 5.18
CA HIS A 22 -6.89 18.35 5.09
C HIS A 22 -7.38 18.63 3.66
N TYR A 23 -6.67 18.16 2.64
CA TYR A 23 -7.14 18.31 1.25
C TYR A 23 -8.38 17.47 0.95
N LEU A 24 -8.71 16.49 1.78
CA LEU A 24 -9.88 15.63 1.62
C LEU A 24 -11.06 16.07 2.49
N GLU A 25 -10.92 17.13 3.26
CA GLU A 25 -11.99 17.69 4.08
C GLU A 25 -12.91 18.56 3.20
N GLY A 26 -14.22 18.47 3.44
CA GLY A 26 -15.21 19.19 2.65
C GLY A 26 -15.16 18.81 1.17
N GLN A 27 -14.92 19.77 0.29
CA GLN A 27 -14.73 19.49 -1.13
C GLN A 27 -13.36 18.88 -1.34
N LYS A 28 -13.33 17.62 -1.78
CA LYS A 28 -12.09 16.86 -1.88
C LYS A 28 -11.19 17.36 -3.00
N ASP A 29 -9.95 17.66 -2.65
CA ASP A 29 -8.90 18.09 -3.57
C ASP A 29 -7.89 16.96 -3.75
N TRP A 30 -8.25 15.97 -4.56
CA TRP A 30 -7.42 14.80 -4.79
C TRP A 30 -6.09 15.14 -5.45
N LYS A 31 -6.08 16.17 -6.30
CA LYS A 31 -4.86 16.59 -6.99
C LYS A 31 -3.78 17.02 -6.00
N ASN A 32 -4.08 17.97 -5.13
CA ASN A 32 -3.13 18.41 -4.10
C ASN A 32 -2.82 17.34 -3.09
N PHE A 33 -3.81 16.51 -2.74
CA PHE A 33 -3.58 15.40 -1.84
C PHE A 33 -2.45 14.48 -2.37
N PHE A 34 -2.51 14.09 -3.63
CA PHE A 34 -1.49 13.22 -4.22
C PHE A 34 -0.19 13.96 -4.55
N GLU A 35 -0.26 15.22 -4.96
CA GLU A 35 0.95 16.00 -5.28
C GLU A 35 1.88 16.19 -4.09
N GLN A 36 1.35 16.19 -2.86
CA GLN A 36 2.13 16.38 -1.65
C GLN A 36 2.69 15.08 -1.06
N MET A 37 2.46 13.93 -1.70
CA MET A 37 2.86 12.63 -1.15
C MET A 37 4.37 12.46 -0.97
N TYR A 38 5.17 13.16 -1.77
CA TYR A 38 6.63 13.08 -1.69
C TYR A 38 7.18 13.61 -0.37
N LEU A 39 6.38 14.36 0.39
CA LEU A 39 6.74 14.91 1.70
C LEU A 39 6.34 13.99 2.86
N ASP A 40 5.72 12.85 2.59
CA ASP A 40 5.27 11.96 3.65
C ASP A 40 6.43 11.43 4.49
N PRO A 41 6.39 11.58 5.82
CA PRO A 41 7.35 10.86 6.66
C PRO A 41 7.12 9.35 6.54
N PRO A 42 8.19 8.54 6.60
CA PRO A 42 8.01 7.09 6.64
C PRO A 42 7.49 6.63 8.00
N ILE A 43 6.64 5.61 8.00
CA ILE A 43 6.22 4.93 9.23
C ILE A 43 7.27 3.85 9.50
N LYS A 44 8.25 4.19 10.33
CA LYS A 44 9.46 3.39 10.52
C LYS A 44 9.19 1.96 10.97
N GLU A 45 8.20 1.75 11.82
CA GLU A 45 7.87 0.41 12.31
C GLU A 45 7.42 -0.52 11.18
N THR A 46 6.63 0.01 10.24
CA THR A 46 6.19 -0.79 9.10
C THR A 46 7.34 -1.07 8.14
N PHE A 47 8.24 -0.11 7.93
CA PHE A 47 9.45 -0.34 7.11
C PHE A 47 10.32 -1.44 7.71
N LYS A 48 10.50 -1.47 9.03
CA LYS A 48 11.25 -2.56 9.68
C LYS A 48 10.65 -3.93 9.36
N LYS A 49 9.34 -4.03 9.35
CA LYS A 49 8.63 -5.27 9.04
C LYS A 49 8.79 -5.63 7.57
N LEU A 50 8.75 -4.65 6.68
CA LEU A 50 9.00 -4.87 5.25
C LEU A 50 10.40 -5.47 5.03
N PHE A 51 11.43 -4.87 5.63
CA PHE A 51 12.79 -5.37 5.51
C PHE A 51 12.94 -6.78 6.11
N ARG A 52 12.29 -7.04 7.23
CA ARG A 52 12.31 -8.38 7.85
C ARG A 52 11.71 -9.43 6.90
N HIS A 53 10.57 -9.15 6.30
CA HIS A 53 9.95 -10.06 5.33
C HIS A 53 10.84 -10.26 4.10
N TYR A 54 11.40 -9.17 3.59
CA TYR A 54 12.30 -9.24 2.44
C TYR A 54 13.51 -10.14 2.72
N HIS A 55 14.13 -9.99 3.88
CA HIS A 55 15.28 -10.82 4.27
C HIS A 55 14.91 -12.27 4.55
N ASN A 56 13.64 -12.54 4.82
CA ASN A 56 13.12 -13.90 4.97
C ASN A 56 12.66 -14.50 3.64
N ASN A 57 13.03 -13.87 2.52
CA ASN A 57 12.69 -14.31 1.16
C ASN A 57 11.18 -14.32 0.87
N HIS A 58 10.41 -13.51 1.58
CA HIS A 58 9.01 -13.28 1.24
C HIS A 58 8.91 -12.23 0.13
N LYS A 59 8.08 -12.51 -0.87
CA LYS A 59 7.81 -11.53 -1.93
C LYS A 59 7.07 -10.33 -1.34
N ILE A 60 7.58 -9.12 -1.60
CA ILE A 60 6.93 -7.90 -1.14
C ILE A 60 6.00 -7.41 -2.24
N ILE A 61 4.72 -7.26 -1.91
CA ILE A 61 3.71 -6.70 -2.80
C ILE A 61 3.25 -5.37 -2.20
N ILE A 62 3.42 -4.29 -2.93
CA ILE A 62 2.84 -3.00 -2.54
C ILE A 62 1.56 -2.83 -3.35
N LEU A 63 0.43 -2.67 -2.64
CA LEU A 63 -0.88 -2.56 -3.26
C LEU A 63 -1.53 -1.26 -2.78
N THR A 64 -1.68 -0.30 -3.68
CA THR A 64 -2.09 1.06 -3.33
C THR A 64 -3.19 1.58 -4.23
N GLY A 65 -4.04 2.43 -3.65
CA GLY A 65 -5.05 3.18 -4.41
C GLY A 65 -4.49 4.39 -5.15
N ARG A 66 -3.18 4.67 -5.02
CA ARG A 66 -2.59 5.80 -5.75
C ARG A 66 -2.70 5.60 -7.27
N PRO A 67 -3.05 6.65 -8.02
CA PRO A 67 -3.10 6.56 -9.49
C PRO A 67 -1.72 6.32 -10.12
N GLU A 68 -1.71 5.62 -11.26
CA GLU A 68 -0.49 5.28 -12.02
C GLU A 68 0.35 6.50 -12.39
N GLU A 69 -0.25 7.66 -12.62
CA GLU A 69 0.48 8.88 -12.94
C GLU A 69 1.43 9.32 -11.82
N PHE A 70 1.28 8.77 -10.62
CA PHE A 70 2.16 9.06 -9.47
C PHE A 70 3.16 7.94 -9.20
N ARG A 71 3.33 7.02 -10.16
CA ARG A 71 4.26 5.88 -9.99
C ARG A 71 5.70 6.33 -9.77
N ASP A 72 6.19 7.24 -10.59
CA ASP A 72 7.59 7.69 -10.48
C ASP A 72 7.86 8.39 -9.15
N THR A 73 6.95 9.25 -8.71
CA THR A 73 7.05 9.93 -7.41
C THR A 73 7.08 8.88 -6.28
N THR A 74 6.22 7.87 -6.36
CA THR A 74 6.15 6.81 -5.36
C THR A 74 7.43 5.98 -5.33
N ILE A 75 7.95 5.60 -6.50
CA ILE A 75 9.20 4.85 -6.62
C ILE A 75 10.36 5.64 -6.02
N ASN A 76 10.44 6.93 -6.32
CA ASN A 76 11.51 7.79 -5.79
C ASN A 76 11.42 7.90 -4.26
N TRP A 77 10.22 8.04 -3.73
CA TRP A 77 10.00 8.10 -2.29
C TRP A 77 10.44 6.79 -1.60
N LEU A 78 10.10 5.65 -2.19
CA LEU A 78 10.54 4.35 -1.68
C LEU A 78 12.06 4.22 -1.70
N LYS A 79 12.71 4.66 -2.77
CA LYS A 79 14.18 4.66 -2.87
C LYS A 79 14.83 5.51 -1.79
N GLU A 80 14.26 6.67 -1.49
CA GLU A 80 14.75 7.55 -0.42
C GLU A 80 14.68 6.86 0.94
N ASN A 81 13.79 5.87 1.08
CA ASN A 81 13.63 5.08 2.28
C ASN A 81 14.27 3.68 2.16
N ASN A 82 15.23 3.53 1.27
CA ASN A 82 16.05 2.32 1.08
C ASN A 82 15.28 1.11 0.54
N VAL A 83 14.15 1.34 -0.12
CA VAL A 83 13.38 0.28 -0.77
C VAL A 83 13.54 0.42 -2.29
N GLU A 84 14.37 -0.46 -2.85
CA GLU A 84 14.72 -0.46 -4.27
C GLU A 84 13.69 -1.24 -5.11
N THR A 85 13.61 -0.93 -6.39
CA THR A 85 12.59 -1.51 -7.29
C THR A 85 12.66 -3.03 -7.41
N HIS A 86 13.85 -3.63 -7.25
CA HIS A 86 13.99 -5.09 -7.30
C HIS A 86 13.41 -5.79 -6.07
N MET A 87 13.11 -5.05 -5.00
CA MET A 87 12.65 -5.61 -3.73
C MET A 87 11.15 -5.89 -3.69
N TYR A 88 10.38 -5.32 -4.62
CA TYR A 88 8.91 -5.40 -4.56
C TYR A 88 8.27 -5.42 -5.95
N LYS A 89 7.01 -5.81 -5.98
CA LYS A 89 6.09 -5.50 -7.08
C LYS A 89 5.04 -4.54 -6.57
N MET A 90 4.70 -3.54 -7.36
CA MET A 90 3.72 -2.54 -6.98
C MET A 90 2.55 -2.52 -7.95
N PHE A 91 1.34 -2.57 -7.39
CA PHE A 91 0.09 -2.49 -8.13
C PHE A 91 -0.62 -1.21 -7.72
N MET A 92 -0.98 -0.40 -8.70
CA MET A 92 -1.57 0.91 -8.52
C MET A 92 -2.91 1.00 -9.23
N ARG A 93 -3.63 2.08 -8.96
CA ARG A 93 -4.89 2.38 -9.63
C ARG A 93 -4.60 2.83 -11.08
N GLU A 94 -5.27 2.21 -12.04
CA GLU A 94 -5.16 2.62 -13.44
C GLU A 94 -5.64 4.07 -13.59
N SER A 95 -5.04 4.82 -14.53
CA SER A 95 -5.47 6.18 -14.86
C SER A 95 -6.95 6.22 -15.19
N LYS A 96 -7.66 7.23 -14.67
CA LYS A 96 -9.11 7.42 -14.88
C LYS A 96 -9.98 6.29 -14.35
N ASN A 97 -9.46 5.48 -13.42
CA ASN A 97 -10.24 4.49 -12.71
C ASN A 97 -10.73 5.11 -11.40
N TYR A 98 -12.04 5.11 -11.18
CA TYR A 98 -12.68 5.74 -10.02
C TYR A 98 -13.39 4.73 -9.11
N GLU A 99 -13.10 3.43 -9.25
CA GLU A 99 -13.67 2.44 -8.34
C GLU A 99 -13.15 2.65 -6.91
N SER A 100 -13.90 2.17 -5.91
CA SER A 100 -13.46 2.28 -4.51
C SER A 100 -12.17 1.50 -4.28
N ASP A 101 -11.44 1.85 -3.23
CA ASP A 101 -10.21 1.14 -2.86
C ASP A 101 -10.49 -0.34 -2.60
N ILE A 102 -11.62 -0.65 -1.97
CA ILE A 102 -11.99 -2.05 -1.68
C ILE A 102 -12.20 -2.82 -2.99
N SER A 103 -12.97 -2.25 -3.91
CA SER A 103 -13.23 -2.87 -5.23
C SER A 103 -11.93 -3.06 -6.00
N LEU A 104 -11.08 -2.03 -6.02
CA LEU A 104 -9.78 -2.06 -6.71
C LEU A 104 -8.88 -3.15 -6.15
N LYS A 105 -8.69 -3.17 -4.84
CA LYS A 105 -7.77 -4.11 -4.19
C LYS A 105 -8.29 -5.55 -4.24
N ARG A 106 -9.62 -5.75 -4.11
CA ARG A 106 -10.23 -7.07 -4.29
C ARG A 106 -9.96 -7.60 -5.70
N ARG A 107 -10.18 -6.77 -6.71
CA ARG A 107 -9.99 -7.15 -8.12
C ARG A 107 -8.52 -7.50 -8.39
N ILE A 108 -7.60 -6.68 -7.94
CA ILE A 108 -6.17 -6.95 -8.14
C ILE A 108 -5.76 -8.23 -7.43
N PHE A 109 -6.21 -8.42 -6.19
CA PHE A 109 -5.91 -9.64 -5.45
C PHE A 109 -6.40 -10.88 -6.19
N GLU A 110 -7.66 -10.88 -6.62
CA GLU A 110 -8.28 -12.04 -7.26
C GLU A 110 -7.72 -12.35 -8.65
N THR A 111 -7.25 -11.32 -9.38
CA THR A 111 -6.82 -11.50 -10.77
C THR A 111 -5.30 -11.57 -10.94
N LYS A 112 -4.53 -10.94 -10.05
CA LYS A 112 -3.08 -10.80 -10.23
C LYS A 112 -2.25 -11.39 -9.10
N LEU A 113 -2.81 -11.55 -7.89
CA LEU A 113 -2.07 -12.07 -6.76
C LEU A 113 -2.40 -13.52 -6.43
N ASN A 114 -3.26 -14.16 -7.20
CA ASN A 114 -3.68 -15.54 -7.00
C ASN A 114 -2.56 -16.57 -7.19
N ARG A 115 -1.45 -16.17 -7.82
CA ARG A 115 -0.28 -17.03 -8.00
C ARG A 115 0.64 -17.06 -6.77
N TYR A 116 0.40 -16.20 -5.79
CA TYR A 116 1.18 -16.14 -4.56
C TYR A 116 0.44 -16.80 -3.41
N SER A 117 1.19 -17.29 -2.43
CA SER A 117 0.65 -17.65 -1.13
C SER A 117 0.78 -16.41 -0.23
N VAL A 118 -0.27 -15.61 -0.15
CA VAL A 118 -0.23 -14.37 0.66
C VAL A 118 -0.42 -14.75 2.11
N ILE A 119 0.61 -14.55 2.92
CA ILE A 119 0.62 -14.97 4.34
C ILE A 119 0.28 -13.84 5.31
N LYS A 120 0.41 -12.59 4.88
CA LYS A 120 0.14 -11.45 5.75
C LYS A 120 -0.13 -10.20 4.94
N ALA A 121 -0.94 -9.30 5.50
CA ALA A 121 -1.19 -7.98 4.95
C ALA A 121 -1.02 -6.92 6.05
N TYR A 122 -0.49 -5.77 5.65
CA TYR A 122 -0.34 -4.59 6.51
C TYR A 122 -1.24 -3.50 5.94
N GLU A 123 -2.19 -3.03 6.73
CA GLU A 123 -3.26 -2.16 6.26
C GLU A 123 -3.73 -1.24 7.37
N ASP A 124 -4.17 -0.02 7.04
CA ASP A 124 -4.71 0.94 8.01
C ASP A 124 -6.24 1.11 7.91
N ASN A 125 -6.84 0.72 6.81
CA ASN A 125 -8.26 0.93 6.53
C ASN A 125 -9.09 -0.25 7.03
N ALA A 126 -10.09 0.04 7.88
CA ALA A 126 -10.91 -0.99 8.52
C ALA A 126 -11.64 -1.90 7.51
N ASP A 127 -12.15 -1.32 6.41
CA ASP A 127 -12.86 -2.09 5.39
C ASP A 127 -11.93 -3.02 4.63
N LEU A 128 -10.70 -2.58 4.39
CA LEU A 128 -9.69 -3.40 3.73
C LEU A 128 -9.18 -4.50 4.66
N ILE A 129 -9.07 -4.22 5.96
CA ILE A 129 -8.74 -5.24 6.96
C ILE A 129 -9.79 -6.35 6.92
N LYS A 130 -11.08 -5.99 6.82
CA LYS A 130 -12.16 -6.99 6.66
C LYS A 130 -12.00 -7.81 5.39
N LEU A 131 -11.62 -7.17 4.29
CA LEU A 131 -11.38 -7.87 3.03
C LEU A 131 -10.30 -8.94 3.18
N TRP A 132 -9.18 -8.58 3.78
CA TRP A 132 -8.09 -9.52 3.96
C TRP A 132 -8.49 -10.66 4.90
N ASN A 133 -9.26 -10.36 5.94
CA ASN A 133 -9.81 -11.39 6.83
C ASN A 133 -10.74 -12.36 6.07
N GLU A 134 -11.56 -11.85 5.17
CA GLU A 134 -12.42 -12.69 4.30
C GLU A 134 -11.60 -13.65 3.45
N LYS A 135 -10.39 -13.22 3.05
CA LYS A 135 -9.48 -14.03 2.25
C LYS A 135 -8.59 -14.95 3.09
N ASN A 136 -8.85 -15.04 4.40
CA ASN A 136 -8.07 -15.84 5.35
C ASN A 136 -6.61 -15.41 5.43
N ILE A 137 -6.35 -14.12 5.27
CA ILE A 137 -5.01 -13.53 5.39
C ILE A 137 -4.89 -12.88 6.76
N GLU A 138 -3.81 -13.20 7.48
CA GLU A 138 -3.46 -12.51 8.73
C GLU A 138 -3.19 -11.03 8.43
N VAL A 139 -3.80 -10.12 9.18
CA VAL A 139 -3.67 -8.68 8.96
C VAL A 139 -3.12 -8.00 10.20
N GLU A 140 -2.15 -7.11 9.98
CA GLU A 140 -1.75 -6.16 11.03
C GLU A 140 -2.38 -4.81 10.74
N ASP A 141 -3.13 -4.29 11.72
CA ASP A 141 -3.75 -2.96 11.66
C ASP A 141 -2.67 -1.91 11.93
N CYS A 142 -2.36 -1.11 10.91
CA CYS A 142 -1.33 -0.08 10.99
C CYS A 142 -1.92 1.32 11.20
N SER A 143 -3.22 1.42 11.55
CA SER A 143 -3.84 2.73 11.75
C SER A 143 -3.11 3.53 12.82
N LEU A 144 -2.91 4.82 12.53
CA LEU A 144 -2.28 5.75 13.44
C LEU A 144 -3.34 6.55 14.18
N ASP A 145 -3.10 6.84 15.45
CA ASP A 145 -3.95 7.73 16.22
C ASP A 145 -3.81 9.15 15.66
N LEU A 146 -4.95 9.80 15.45
CA LEU A 146 -5.01 11.17 14.95
C LEU A 146 -5.11 12.18 16.07
#